data_e9c199ce6678030c326eb897e67eae24
#
_entry.id   e9c199ce6678030c326eb897e67eae24
#
_cell.length_a   1.000
_cell.length_b   1.000
_cell.length_c   1.000
_cell.angle_alpha   90.00
_cell.angle_beta   90.00
_cell.angle_gamma   90.00
#
_symmetry.space_group_name_H-M   'P 1'
#
loop_
_entity.id
_entity.type
_entity.pdbx_description
1 polymer ?
#
loop_
_entity_poly.entity_id
_entity_poly.type
_entity_poly.pdbx_seq_one_letter_code
_entity_poly.pdbx_strand_id
1 'polypeptide(L)'
;MKASHVRKLIKPIESAYSEMFSGQVYRVGKGAVSVRNHSGVAEQTVIGVHGFLENHCYFTQAYEAPTTELILLTCSNYHIPVNGVTPEVPGWETPIKHLEGTIEYDACILNQALCNLPTARNVRVHGHSRGGAVVLEAMKQQPTLFEHVEVVLEAPVLPDGRLSALVTTILEPVSHGMWPWLIRLINSAPSSAYGQTFFGKMNPRKKQLLSKLFSATKDHLTIVRNIENIMDWMARTDTSVYNLVRHGTFLIPAVDRILDRSSMLASARQSPTTMRIIETEAPSHFITLDSKEWVPGFETLPSAAQG
;
A
#
# COMPACT_ATOMS: atom_id res chain seq x y z
N MET A 1 -10.61 -23.57 -13.32
CA MET A 1 -10.39 -23.94 -11.90
C MET A 1 -11.53 -24.86 -11.45
N LYS A 2 -11.29 -25.97 -10.71
CA LYS A 2 -12.36 -26.87 -10.23
C LYS A 2 -13.15 -26.20 -9.09
N ALA A 3 -14.48 -26.43 -9.00
CA ALA A 3 -15.35 -25.86 -7.96
C ALA A 3 -14.84 -26.10 -6.52
N SER A 4 -14.18 -27.26 -6.27
CA SER A 4 -13.56 -27.55 -4.97
C SER A 4 -12.39 -26.64 -4.62
N HIS A 5 -11.65 -26.14 -5.62
CA HIS A 5 -10.57 -25.18 -5.42
C HIS A 5 -11.11 -23.78 -5.08
N VAL A 6 -12.18 -23.37 -5.76
CA VAL A 6 -12.86 -22.08 -5.46
C VAL A 6 -13.33 -22.04 -4.01
N ARG A 7 -14.02 -23.09 -3.54
CA ARG A 7 -14.49 -23.17 -2.15
C ARG A 7 -13.37 -23.08 -1.11
N LYS A 8 -12.17 -23.57 -1.41
CA LYS A 8 -11.00 -23.44 -0.52
C LYS A 8 -10.45 -22.03 -0.51
N LEU A 9 -10.53 -21.32 -1.64
CA LEU A 9 -10.02 -19.96 -1.78
C LEU A 9 -10.87 -18.90 -1.06
N ILE A 10 -12.19 -19.16 -0.94
CA ILE A 10 -13.12 -18.24 -0.23
C ILE A 10 -13.28 -18.58 1.26
N LYS A 11 -12.58 -19.60 1.78
CA LYS A 11 -12.62 -19.93 3.20
C LYS A 11 -12.02 -18.77 4.00
N PRO A 12 -12.72 -18.31 5.06
CA PRO A 12 -12.22 -17.24 5.92
C PRO A 12 -10.86 -17.56 6.53
N ILE A 13 -10.01 -16.54 6.61
CA ILE A 13 -8.70 -16.58 7.25
C ILE A 13 -8.77 -15.68 8.49
N GLU A 14 -8.25 -16.16 9.62
CA GLU A 14 -8.14 -15.36 10.84
C GLU A 14 -6.97 -14.37 10.73
N SER A 15 -7.17 -13.16 11.26
CA SER A 15 -6.12 -12.15 11.32
C SER A 15 -4.99 -12.59 12.25
N ALA A 16 -3.77 -12.44 11.77
CA ALA A 16 -2.57 -12.79 12.54
C ALA A 16 -2.01 -11.64 13.37
N TYR A 17 -2.38 -10.40 13.06
CA TYR A 17 -1.77 -9.22 13.63
C TYR A 17 -2.78 -8.08 13.80
N SER A 18 -2.71 -7.40 14.93
CA SER A 18 -3.41 -6.15 15.19
C SER A 18 -2.73 -5.39 16.30
N GLU A 19 -2.85 -4.06 16.29
CA GLU A 19 -2.32 -3.14 17.31
C GLU A 19 -3.46 -2.52 18.13
N MET A 20 -3.15 -2.12 19.37
CA MET A 20 -4.03 -1.22 20.10
C MET A 20 -4.04 0.12 19.38
N PHE A 21 -5.23 0.63 19.11
CA PHE A 21 -5.41 1.84 18.32
C PHE A 21 -6.18 2.88 19.12
N SER A 22 -5.70 4.12 19.06
CA SER A 22 -6.39 5.28 19.62
C SER A 22 -6.79 6.21 18.47
N GLY A 23 -8.09 6.27 18.20
CA GLY A 23 -8.61 7.06 17.09
C GLY A 23 -9.95 6.55 16.59
N GLN A 24 -10.32 6.95 15.39
CA GLN A 24 -11.55 6.55 14.72
C GLN A 24 -11.25 5.58 13.59
N VAL A 25 -12.15 4.64 13.36
CA VAL A 25 -12.07 3.69 12.24
C VAL A 25 -13.36 3.76 11.45
N TYR A 26 -13.23 4.09 10.18
CA TYR A 26 -14.34 4.15 9.24
C TYR A 26 -14.32 2.94 8.31
N ARG A 27 -15.45 2.27 8.17
CA ARG A 27 -15.64 1.24 7.13
C ARG A 27 -16.06 1.94 5.85
N VAL A 28 -15.30 1.73 4.77
CA VAL A 28 -15.59 2.28 3.45
C VAL A 28 -15.65 1.13 2.46
N GLY A 29 -16.85 0.76 2.04
CA GLY A 29 -17.08 -0.44 1.27
C GLY A 29 -16.57 -1.71 1.96
N LYS A 30 -15.67 -2.41 1.30
CA LYS A 30 -15.01 -3.63 1.82
C LYS A 30 -13.64 -3.37 2.45
N GLY A 31 -13.18 -2.11 2.44
CA GLY A 31 -11.98 -1.68 3.14
C GLY A 31 -12.29 -0.86 4.39
N ALA A 32 -11.30 -0.13 4.87
CA ALA A 32 -11.46 0.77 6.02
C ALA A 32 -10.42 1.89 5.98
N VAL A 33 -10.71 2.94 6.74
CA VAL A 33 -9.79 4.06 6.96
C VAL A 33 -9.70 4.31 8.46
N SER A 34 -8.50 4.26 9.02
CA SER A 34 -8.24 4.50 10.44
C SER A 34 -7.56 5.85 10.61
N VAL A 35 -8.15 6.73 11.41
CA VAL A 35 -7.61 8.07 11.74
C VAL A 35 -7.06 8.02 13.14
N ARG A 36 -5.73 8.12 13.29
CA ARG A 36 -5.07 8.11 14.60
C ARG A 36 -5.28 9.45 15.30
N ASN A 37 -5.60 9.40 16.60
CA ASN A 37 -5.66 10.60 17.42
C ASN A 37 -4.29 11.31 17.42
N HIS A 38 -4.30 12.63 17.30
CA HIS A 38 -3.13 13.50 17.41
C HIS A 38 -3.37 14.54 18.50
N SER A 39 -2.31 15.21 18.94
CA SER A 39 -2.39 16.26 19.96
C SER A 39 -2.47 17.65 19.31
N GLY A 40 -3.43 18.45 19.75
CA GLY A 40 -3.58 19.83 19.28
C GLY A 40 -4.07 19.94 17.83
N VAL A 41 -3.66 21.02 17.15
CA VAL A 41 -3.96 21.24 15.72
C VAL A 41 -2.93 20.48 14.89
N ALA A 42 -3.39 19.72 13.90
CA ALA A 42 -2.51 19.01 13.00
C ALA A 42 -1.71 19.99 12.12
N GLU A 43 -0.40 19.87 12.12
CA GLU A 43 0.49 20.65 11.24
C GLU A 43 0.56 20.02 9.84
N GLN A 44 0.40 18.72 9.78
CA GLN A 44 0.46 17.92 8.55
C GLN A 44 -0.44 16.70 8.64
N THR A 45 -0.99 16.30 7.51
CA THR A 45 -1.74 15.06 7.35
C THR A 45 -0.95 14.08 6.48
N VAL A 46 -0.85 12.83 6.91
CA VAL A 46 -0.30 11.73 6.11
C VAL A 46 -1.36 10.67 5.90
N ILE A 47 -1.61 10.31 4.65
CA ILE A 47 -2.44 9.16 4.29
C ILE A 47 -1.54 8.02 3.84
N GLY A 48 -1.45 6.95 4.63
CA GLY A 48 -0.66 5.76 4.32
C GLY A 48 -1.47 4.70 3.58
N VAL A 49 -0.94 4.22 2.44
CA VAL A 49 -1.56 3.16 1.61
C VAL A 49 -0.61 1.98 1.52
N HIS A 50 -0.96 0.89 2.20
CA HIS A 50 -0.10 -0.29 2.31
C HIS A 50 -0.02 -1.13 1.04
N GLY A 51 1.01 -1.97 0.95
CA GLY A 51 1.27 -2.87 -0.16
C GLY A 51 0.48 -4.18 -0.12
N PHE A 52 0.82 -5.05 -1.06
CA PHE A 52 0.24 -6.40 -1.17
C PHE A 52 0.63 -7.28 0.02
N LEU A 53 -0.33 -7.96 0.62
CA LEU A 53 -0.18 -8.81 1.82
C LEU A 53 0.33 -8.10 3.09
N GLU A 54 0.34 -6.77 3.07
CA GLU A 54 0.68 -5.95 4.21
C GLU A 54 -0.57 -5.48 4.96
N ASN A 55 -0.36 -4.66 5.95
CA ASN A 55 -1.42 -3.93 6.62
C ASN A 55 -0.97 -2.49 6.91
N HIS A 56 -1.91 -1.64 7.25
CA HIS A 56 -1.66 -0.22 7.42
C HIS A 56 -0.72 0.14 8.60
N CYS A 57 -0.46 -0.80 9.52
CA CYS A 57 0.51 -0.61 10.59
C CYS A 57 1.95 -0.45 10.05
N TYR A 58 2.17 -0.67 8.77
CA TYR A 58 3.40 -0.34 8.06
C TYR A 58 3.87 1.09 8.36
N PHE A 59 2.94 2.04 8.39
CA PHE A 59 3.23 3.47 8.52
C PHE A 59 3.23 4.00 9.95
N THR A 60 2.75 3.23 10.94
CA THR A 60 2.54 3.76 12.31
C THR A 60 3.80 4.24 13.00
N GLN A 61 4.97 3.64 12.69
CA GLN A 61 6.28 4.06 13.21
C GLN A 61 7.03 5.04 12.30
N ALA A 62 6.63 5.19 11.06
CA ALA A 62 7.23 6.17 10.15
C ALA A 62 6.81 7.60 10.49
N TYR A 63 5.57 7.76 10.98
CA TYR A 63 4.93 9.05 11.23
C TYR A 63 4.45 9.14 12.68
N GLU A 64 5.41 9.23 13.62
CA GLU A 64 5.15 9.22 15.05
C GLU A 64 4.96 10.64 15.67
N ALA A 65 5.26 11.70 14.89
CA ALA A 65 5.16 13.06 15.43
C ALA A 65 3.74 13.35 15.95
N PRO A 66 3.60 13.88 17.17
CA PRO A 66 2.28 14.05 17.81
C PRO A 66 1.39 15.08 17.09
N THR A 67 1.98 15.97 16.29
CA THR A 67 1.27 16.96 15.44
C THR A 67 0.94 16.43 14.04
N THR A 68 1.28 15.16 13.76
CA THR A 68 0.93 14.52 12.50
C THR A 68 -0.42 13.80 12.62
N GLU A 69 -1.41 14.26 11.86
CA GLU A 69 -2.61 13.51 11.61
C GLU A 69 -2.28 12.34 10.69
N LEU A 70 -2.40 11.11 11.21
CA LEU A 70 -2.10 9.89 10.46
C LEU A 70 -3.38 9.16 10.09
N ILE A 71 -3.65 9.10 8.79
CA ILE A 71 -4.78 8.40 8.18
C ILE A 71 -4.25 7.16 7.50
N LEU A 72 -4.80 5.99 7.85
CA LEU A 72 -4.29 4.69 7.44
C LEU A 72 -5.34 3.92 6.66
N LEU A 73 -5.08 3.69 5.38
CA LEU A 73 -5.99 2.95 4.52
C LEU A 73 -5.78 1.45 4.69
N THR A 74 -6.86 0.70 4.90
CA THR A 74 -6.92 -0.75 4.81
C THR A 74 -7.60 -1.13 3.50
N CYS A 75 -6.89 -1.82 2.62
CA CYS A 75 -7.40 -2.25 1.31
C CYS A 75 -8.61 -3.17 1.44
N SER A 76 -9.39 -3.26 0.37
CA SER A 76 -10.59 -4.08 0.31
C SER A 76 -10.32 -5.56 0.60
N ASN A 77 -11.17 -6.17 1.43
CA ASN A 77 -11.07 -7.54 1.90
C ASN A 77 -9.80 -7.88 2.70
N TYR A 78 -9.12 -6.88 3.25
CA TYR A 78 -8.09 -7.05 4.25
C TYR A 78 -8.68 -6.98 5.66
N HIS A 79 -8.00 -7.61 6.62
CA HIS A 79 -8.31 -7.43 8.03
C HIS A 79 -7.93 -6.01 8.47
N ILE A 80 -8.78 -5.39 9.27
CA ILE A 80 -8.47 -4.13 9.92
C ILE A 80 -7.55 -4.45 11.11
N PRO A 81 -6.25 -4.05 11.09
CA PRO A 81 -5.28 -4.54 12.07
C PRO A 81 -5.26 -3.69 13.36
N VAL A 82 -6.44 -3.38 13.89
CA VAL A 82 -6.62 -2.56 15.11
C VAL A 82 -7.52 -3.23 16.12
N ASN A 83 -7.21 -3.05 17.39
CA ASN A 83 -7.98 -3.50 18.53
C ASN A 83 -8.53 -2.30 19.33
N GLY A 84 -9.61 -2.52 20.04
CA GLY A 84 -10.19 -1.53 20.95
C GLY A 84 -11.11 -0.50 20.29
N VAL A 85 -11.33 -0.59 18.97
CA VAL A 85 -12.19 0.35 18.22
C VAL A 85 -13.19 -0.44 17.37
N THR A 86 -14.43 -0.01 17.36
CA THR A 86 -15.47 -0.55 16.47
C THR A 86 -15.55 0.32 15.21
N PRO A 87 -15.41 -0.26 14.00
CA PRO A 87 -15.52 0.50 12.76
C PRO A 87 -16.94 1.04 12.54
N GLU A 88 -17.05 2.31 12.16
CA GLU A 88 -18.28 3.01 11.83
C GLU A 88 -18.44 3.18 10.33
N VAL A 89 -19.66 3.26 9.83
CA VAL A 89 -19.93 3.65 8.44
C VAL A 89 -20.07 5.17 8.41
N PRO A 90 -19.18 5.88 7.70
CA PRO A 90 -19.21 7.34 7.69
C PRO A 90 -20.33 7.88 6.79
N GLY A 91 -20.88 9.03 7.15
CA GLY A 91 -21.93 9.69 6.36
C GLY A 91 -21.50 10.17 4.97
N TRP A 92 -20.19 10.22 4.70
CA TRP A 92 -19.61 10.59 3.41
C TRP A 92 -19.29 9.38 2.51
N GLU A 93 -19.55 8.15 2.96
CA GLU A 93 -19.34 6.96 2.13
C GLU A 93 -20.21 7.00 0.87
N THR A 94 -19.59 6.72 -0.26
CA THR A 94 -20.28 6.56 -1.53
C THR A 94 -20.04 5.16 -2.11
N PRO A 95 -21.03 4.57 -2.84
CA PRO A 95 -20.89 3.25 -3.42
C PRO A 95 -19.74 3.14 -4.40
N ILE A 96 -18.91 2.11 -4.25
CA ILE A 96 -17.79 1.82 -5.15
C ILE A 96 -18.23 0.79 -6.19
N LYS A 97 -18.08 1.14 -7.48
CA LYS A 97 -18.54 0.30 -8.60
C LYS A 97 -17.47 -0.69 -9.11
N HIS A 98 -16.22 -0.50 -8.73
CA HIS A 98 -15.12 -1.39 -9.13
C HIS A 98 -15.18 -2.73 -8.39
N LEU A 99 -14.50 -3.74 -8.92
CA LEU A 99 -14.40 -5.06 -8.29
C LEU A 99 -13.55 -4.99 -7.02
N GLU A 100 -14.03 -5.58 -5.94
CA GLU A 100 -13.29 -5.70 -4.67
C GLU A 100 -11.95 -6.43 -4.87
N GLY A 101 -10.91 -5.99 -4.20
CA GLY A 101 -9.56 -6.55 -4.31
C GLY A 101 -8.78 -6.02 -5.52
N THR A 102 -9.25 -4.96 -6.18
CA THR A 102 -8.52 -4.30 -7.27
C THR A 102 -7.92 -2.97 -6.83
N ILE A 103 -6.91 -2.50 -7.54
CA ILE A 103 -6.28 -1.19 -7.36
C ILE A 103 -7.33 -0.08 -7.54
N GLU A 104 -8.21 -0.22 -8.52
CA GLU A 104 -9.27 0.74 -8.83
C GLU A 104 -10.28 0.89 -7.68
N TYR A 105 -10.62 -0.23 -7.01
CA TYR A 105 -11.51 -0.21 -5.85
C TYR A 105 -10.87 0.54 -4.68
N ASP A 106 -9.61 0.20 -4.37
CA ASP A 106 -8.88 0.79 -3.25
C ASP A 106 -8.55 2.27 -3.53
N ALA A 107 -8.36 2.66 -4.79
CA ALA A 107 -8.24 4.05 -5.24
C ALA A 107 -9.50 4.88 -4.93
N CYS A 108 -10.70 4.31 -5.10
CA CYS A 108 -11.94 4.97 -4.69
C CYS A 108 -12.01 5.19 -3.17
N ILE A 109 -11.53 4.22 -2.36
CA ILE A 109 -11.46 4.41 -0.89
C ILE A 109 -10.50 5.56 -0.56
N LEU A 110 -9.33 5.61 -1.21
CA LEU A 110 -8.35 6.67 -1.01
C LEU A 110 -8.95 8.05 -1.36
N ASN A 111 -9.63 8.16 -2.51
CA ASN A 111 -10.25 9.42 -2.93
C ASN A 111 -11.33 9.88 -1.95
N GLN A 112 -12.17 8.98 -1.45
CA GLN A 112 -13.17 9.32 -0.42
C GLN A 112 -12.50 9.77 0.89
N ALA A 113 -11.43 9.10 1.32
CA ALA A 113 -10.68 9.49 2.51
C ALA A 113 -10.00 10.85 2.33
N LEU A 114 -9.32 11.07 1.21
CA LEU A 114 -8.62 12.33 0.90
C LEU A 114 -9.57 13.53 0.81
N CYS A 115 -10.76 13.33 0.29
CA CYS A 115 -11.78 14.37 0.17
C CYS A 115 -12.37 14.80 1.53
N ASN A 116 -12.44 13.89 2.52
CA ASN A 116 -13.28 14.10 3.70
C ASN A 116 -12.52 14.16 5.03
N LEU A 117 -11.28 13.68 5.12
CA LEU A 117 -10.62 13.47 6.41
C LEU A 117 -9.48 14.43 6.73
N PRO A 118 -8.61 14.86 5.79
CA PRO A 118 -7.48 15.71 6.11
C PRO A 118 -7.91 17.03 6.77
N THR A 119 -7.31 17.34 7.93
CA THR A 119 -7.57 18.58 8.65
C THR A 119 -6.41 19.58 8.54
N ALA A 120 -5.20 19.11 8.25
CA ALA A 120 -4.05 19.98 8.02
C ALA A 120 -4.00 20.49 6.58
N ARG A 121 -3.36 21.64 6.40
CA ARG A 121 -3.14 22.23 5.07
C ARG A 121 -2.11 21.44 4.25
N ASN A 122 -1.09 20.90 4.90
CA ASN A 122 -0.04 20.13 4.26
C ASN A 122 -0.45 18.66 4.27
N VAL A 123 -0.77 18.11 3.11
CA VAL A 123 -1.22 16.72 2.94
C VAL A 123 -0.21 15.94 2.14
N ARG A 124 0.18 14.78 2.66
CA ARG A 124 0.99 13.78 1.96
C ARG A 124 0.21 12.49 1.80
N VAL A 125 0.25 11.91 0.61
CA VAL A 125 -0.17 10.51 0.39
C VAL A 125 1.07 9.66 0.17
N HIS A 126 1.26 8.65 1.02
CA HIS A 126 2.41 7.74 0.96
C HIS A 126 1.93 6.34 0.62
N GLY A 127 2.24 5.88 -0.59
CA GLY A 127 1.91 4.54 -1.09
C GLY A 127 3.15 3.65 -1.12
N HIS A 128 3.09 2.49 -0.46
CA HIS A 128 4.12 1.46 -0.52
C HIS A 128 3.72 0.34 -1.49
N SER A 129 4.64 -0.10 -2.36
CA SER A 129 4.45 -1.26 -3.24
C SER A 129 3.16 -1.14 -4.08
N ARG A 130 2.20 -2.09 -3.95
CA ARG A 130 0.86 -2.00 -4.56
C ARG A 130 0.14 -0.70 -4.18
N GLY A 131 0.37 -0.20 -2.97
CA GLY A 131 -0.18 1.09 -2.52
C GLY A 131 0.24 2.25 -3.41
N GLY A 132 1.43 2.22 -4.01
CA GLY A 132 1.86 3.20 -5.00
C GLY A 132 0.98 3.21 -6.26
N ALA A 133 0.61 2.03 -6.77
CA ALA A 133 -0.34 1.92 -7.88
C ALA A 133 -1.75 2.42 -7.49
N VAL A 134 -2.19 2.16 -6.26
CA VAL A 134 -3.47 2.69 -5.73
C VAL A 134 -3.45 4.22 -5.73
N VAL A 135 -2.35 4.86 -5.32
CA VAL A 135 -2.20 6.32 -5.34
C VAL A 135 -2.27 6.86 -6.77
N LEU A 136 -1.52 6.29 -7.70
CA LEU A 136 -1.54 6.72 -9.12
C LEU A 136 -2.93 6.52 -9.76
N GLU A 137 -3.60 5.43 -9.46
CA GLU A 137 -4.96 5.18 -9.95
C GLU A 137 -5.98 6.15 -9.33
N ALA A 138 -5.83 6.50 -8.04
CA ALA A 138 -6.67 7.50 -7.39
C ALA A 138 -6.53 8.87 -8.04
N MET A 139 -5.31 9.28 -8.38
CA MET A 139 -5.05 10.51 -9.13
C MET A 139 -5.68 10.49 -10.52
N LYS A 140 -5.63 9.33 -11.21
CA LYS A 140 -6.28 9.17 -12.52
C LYS A 140 -7.79 9.29 -12.42
N GLN A 141 -8.40 8.78 -11.35
CA GLN A 141 -9.86 8.88 -11.12
C GLN A 141 -10.30 10.29 -10.74
N GLN A 142 -9.53 11.00 -9.88
CA GLN A 142 -9.87 12.33 -9.36
C GLN A 142 -8.61 13.22 -9.25
N PRO A 143 -8.08 13.73 -10.36
CA PRO A 143 -6.80 14.44 -10.37
C PRO A 143 -6.84 15.76 -9.56
N THR A 144 -7.97 16.42 -9.48
CA THR A 144 -8.11 17.70 -8.75
C THR A 144 -7.90 17.55 -7.24
N LEU A 145 -8.16 16.38 -6.66
CA LEU A 145 -7.91 16.14 -5.24
C LEU A 145 -6.41 16.17 -4.89
N PHE A 146 -5.54 15.99 -5.88
CA PHE A 146 -4.10 15.86 -5.67
C PHE A 146 -3.30 17.13 -6.06
N GLU A 147 -3.95 18.22 -6.44
CA GLU A 147 -3.27 19.44 -6.90
C GLU A 147 -2.31 20.02 -5.85
N HIS A 148 -2.64 19.87 -4.56
CA HIS A 148 -1.85 20.38 -3.43
C HIS A 148 -1.40 19.26 -2.49
N VAL A 149 -1.30 18.04 -3.00
CA VAL A 149 -0.90 16.86 -2.24
C VAL A 149 0.51 16.45 -2.63
N GLU A 150 1.37 16.28 -1.64
CA GLU A 150 2.67 15.65 -1.82
C GLU A 150 2.51 14.13 -1.92
N VAL A 151 3.08 13.53 -2.95
CA VAL A 151 3.00 12.08 -3.19
C VAL A 151 4.34 11.42 -2.94
N VAL A 152 4.37 10.40 -2.07
CA VAL A 152 5.56 9.55 -1.86
C VAL A 152 5.21 8.13 -2.31
N LEU A 153 5.97 7.63 -3.27
CA LEU A 153 5.80 6.28 -3.83
C LEU A 153 7.02 5.44 -3.44
N GLU A 154 6.84 4.58 -2.45
CA GLU A 154 7.90 3.75 -1.88
C GLU A 154 7.91 2.37 -2.52
N ALA A 155 9.04 1.98 -3.12
CA ALA A 155 9.22 0.71 -3.84
C ALA A 155 7.96 0.34 -4.66
N PRO A 156 7.42 1.26 -5.49
CA PRO A 156 6.06 1.19 -5.99
C PRO A 156 5.88 0.19 -7.12
N VAL A 157 4.68 -0.38 -7.22
CA VAL A 157 4.18 -0.97 -8.46
C VAL A 157 3.91 0.17 -9.44
N LEU A 158 4.58 0.14 -10.60
CA LEU A 158 4.56 1.20 -11.61
C LEU A 158 4.12 0.67 -12.99
N PRO A 159 3.62 1.54 -13.89
CA PRO A 159 3.45 1.21 -15.30
C PRO A 159 4.72 0.62 -15.91
N ASP A 160 4.62 -0.34 -16.79
CA ASP A 160 5.74 -1.08 -17.40
C ASP A 160 6.66 -1.80 -16.40
N GLY A 161 6.28 -1.80 -15.10
CA GLY A 161 7.00 -2.52 -14.04
C GLY A 161 6.89 -4.03 -14.23
N ARG A 162 7.76 -4.76 -13.52
CA ARG A 162 7.76 -6.23 -13.53
C ARG A 162 7.93 -6.76 -12.11
N LEU A 163 7.40 -7.94 -11.89
CA LEU A 163 7.77 -8.74 -10.72
C LEU A 163 9.21 -9.23 -10.86
N SER A 164 9.91 -9.41 -9.74
CA SER A 164 11.24 -10.03 -9.78
C SER A 164 11.18 -11.46 -10.33
N ALA A 165 12.28 -11.93 -10.91
CA ALA A 165 12.37 -13.31 -11.39
C ALA A 165 12.06 -14.34 -10.28
N LEU A 166 12.45 -14.04 -9.05
CA LEU A 166 12.18 -14.88 -7.88
C LEU A 166 10.68 -15.02 -7.62
N VAL A 167 9.96 -13.89 -7.59
CA VAL A 167 8.51 -13.88 -7.38
C VAL A 167 7.78 -14.52 -8.56
N THR A 168 8.18 -14.24 -9.79
CA THR A 168 7.59 -14.82 -10.99
C THR A 168 7.66 -16.35 -10.95
N THR A 169 8.83 -16.92 -10.62
CA THR A 169 9.01 -18.36 -10.49
C THR A 169 8.10 -18.99 -9.43
N ILE A 170 7.86 -18.26 -8.31
CA ILE A 170 6.97 -18.76 -7.24
C ILE A 170 5.51 -18.65 -7.63
N LEU A 171 5.13 -17.62 -8.40
CA LEU A 171 3.74 -17.41 -8.84
C LEU A 171 3.35 -18.28 -10.05
N GLU A 172 4.31 -18.80 -10.82
CA GLU A 172 4.03 -19.68 -11.95
C GLU A 172 3.11 -20.86 -11.61
N PRO A 173 3.27 -21.59 -10.48
CA PRO A 173 2.34 -22.64 -10.06
C PRO A 173 0.92 -22.15 -9.76
N VAL A 174 0.72 -20.85 -9.52
CA VAL A 174 -0.60 -20.26 -9.25
C VAL A 174 -1.51 -20.39 -10.47
N SER A 175 -0.97 -20.16 -11.67
CA SER A 175 -1.68 -20.32 -12.94
C SER A 175 -2.20 -21.75 -13.16
N HIS A 176 -1.58 -22.74 -12.52
CA HIS A 176 -1.95 -24.15 -12.58
C HIS A 176 -2.88 -24.61 -11.44
N GLY A 177 -3.44 -23.67 -10.66
CA GLY A 177 -4.36 -23.98 -9.56
C GLY A 177 -3.72 -24.61 -8.32
N MET A 178 -2.40 -24.56 -8.20
CA MET A 178 -1.65 -25.10 -7.05
C MET A 178 -1.59 -24.14 -5.85
N TRP A 179 -2.24 -22.99 -5.94
CA TRP A 179 -2.21 -21.93 -4.93
C TRP A 179 -2.46 -22.38 -3.49
N PRO A 180 -3.51 -23.18 -3.18
CA PRO A 180 -3.76 -23.59 -1.80
C PRO A 180 -2.63 -24.44 -1.21
N TRP A 181 -1.91 -25.18 -2.07
CA TRP A 181 -0.78 -26.01 -1.67
C TRP A 181 0.47 -25.17 -1.43
N LEU A 182 0.73 -24.21 -2.31
CA LEU A 182 1.84 -23.26 -2.19
C LEU A 182 1.74 -22.43 -0.91
N ILE A 183 0.56 -21.89 -0.60
CA ILE A 183 0.32 -21.15 0.65
C ILE A 183 0.61 -22.02 1.88
N ARG A 184 0.14 -23.27 1.88
CA ARG A 184 0.37 -24.19 2.97
C ARG A 184 1.86 -24.47 3.17
N LEU A 185 2.60 -24.64 2.07
CA LEU A 185 4.05 -24.84 2.09
C LEU A 185 4.76 -23.60 2.67
N ILE A 186 4.44 -22.40 2.19
CA ILE A 186 5.06 -21.16 2.65
C ILE A 186 4.73 -20.88 4.11
N ASN A 187 3.47 -21.09 4.55
CA ASN A 187 3.07 -20.89 5.94
C ASN A 187 3.68 -21.92 6.91
N SER A 188 4.05 -23.10 6.42
CA SER A 188 4.72 -24.13 7.24
C SER A 188 6.24 -23.99 7.30
N ALA A 189 6.81 -23.14 6.43
CA ALA A 189 8.25 -22.93 6.39
C ALA A 189 8.73 -22.09 7.59
N PRO A 190 9.93 -22.36 8.14
CA PRO A 190 10.50 -21.56 9.20
C PRO A 190 10.67 -20.10 8.73
N SER A 191 10.08 -19.17 9.44
CA SER A 191 10.06 -17.73 9.10
C SER A 191 11.47 -17.09 8.95
N SER A 192 12.52 -17.77 9.42
CA SER A 192 13.89 -17.25 9.40
C SER A 192 14.63 -17.36 8.06
N ALA A 193 14.46 -18.47 7.32
CA ALA A 193 15.24 -18.68 6.09
C ALA A 193 14.60 -17.99 4.87
N TYR A 194 13.28 -18.15 4.68
CA TYR A 194 12.56 -17.50 3.58
C TYR A 194 12.37 -16.00 3.83
N GLY A 195 12.16 -15.59 5.09
CA GLY A 195 12.05 -14.20 5.46
C GLY A 195 13.26 -13.37 5.02
N GLN A 196 14.48 -13.84 5.30
CA GLN A 196 15.68 -13.14 4.88
C GLN A 196 15.89 -13.09 3.36
N THR A 197 15.46 -14.13 2.65
CA THR A 197 15.57 -14.16 1.19
C THR A 197 14.70 -13.11 0.51
N PHE A 198 13.46 -12.93 0.97
CA PHE A 198 12.52 -11.98 0.37
C PHE A 198 12.56 -10.58 1.00
N PHE A 199 12.72 -10.53 2.31
CA PHE A 199 12.52 -9.30 3.09
C PHE A 199 13.82 -8.66 3.57
N GLY A 200 14.97 -9.26 3.23
CA GLY A 200 16.26 -8.79 3.71
C GLY A 200 16.45 -9.02 5.21
N LYS A 201 17.32 -8.23 5.85
CA LYS A 201 17.57 -8.34 7.29
C LYS A 201 16.29 -8.07 8.09
N MET A 202 15.91 -9.06 8.92
CA MET A 202 14.70 -8.99 9.74
C MET A 202 14.99 -8.27 11.06
N ASN A 203 14.39 -7.08 11.21
CA ASN A 203 14.28 -6.39 12.50
C ASN A 203 12.98 -6.81 13.23
N PRO A 204 12.81 -6.47 14.53
CA PRO A 204 11.61 -6.85 15.28
C PRO A 204 10.31 -6.39 14.62
N ARG A 205 10.28 -5.18 14.06
CA ARG A 205 9.11 -4.61 13.40
C ARG A 205 8.75 -5.35 12.11
N LYS A 206 9.71 -5.60 11.24
CA LYS A 206 9.52 -6.44 10.05
C LYS A 206 9.01 -7.83 10.41
N LYS A 207 9.61 -8.46 11.41
CA LYS A 207 9.18 -9.79 11.87
C LYS A 207 7.73 -9.76 12.33
N GLN A 208 7.34 -8.75 13.08
CA GLN A 208 5.97 -8.57 13.56
C GLN A 208 4.96 -8.43 12.41
N LEU A 209 5.24 -7.57 11.43
CA LEU A 209 4.33 -7.26 10.32
C LEU A 209 4.32 -8.34 9.24
N LEU A 210 5.47 -8.97 8.96
CA LEU A 210 5.63 -9.83 7.79
C LEU A 210 5.61 -11.33 8.13
N SER A 211 5.53 -11.72 9.41
CA SER A 211 5.61 -13.14 9.82
C SER A 211 4.44 -14.01 9.35
N LYS A 212 3.30 -13.41 9.04
CA LYS A 212 2.09 -14.10 8.60
C LYS A 212 1.38 -13.34 7.48
N LEU A 213 2.11 -13.02 6.43
CA LEU A 213 1.62 -12.24 5.28
C LEU A 213 0.27 -12.71 4.74
N PHE A 214 0.09 -14.02 4.58
CA PHE A 214 -1.14 -14.58 4.01
C PHE A 214 -2.35 -14.49 4.94
N SER A 215 -2.16 -14.03 6.18
CA SER A 215 -3.23 -13.72 7.12
C SER A 215 -3.60 -12.22 7.14
N ALA A 216 -3.06 -11.41 6.24
CA ALA A 216 -3.46 -10.02 6.09
C ALA A 216 -4.83 -9.88 5.40
N THR A 217 -5.16 -10.80 4.50
CA THR A 217 -6.45 -10.82 3.78
C THR A 217 -7.47 -11.71 4.45
N LYS A 218 -8.77 -11.42 4.24
CA LYS A 218 -9.88 -12.20 4.81
C LYS A 218 -10.06 -13.55 4.13
N ASP A 219 -9.56 -13.73 2.91
CA ASP A 219 -9.62 -14.97 2.15
C ASP A 219 -8.51 -15.05 1.08
N HIS A 220 -8.24 -16.27 0.59
CA HIS A 220 -7.21 -16.48 -0.43
C HIS A 220 -7.62 -16.01 -1.83
N LEU A 221 -8.91 -15.86 -2.10
CA LEU A 221 -9.39 -15.34 -3.39
C LEU A 221 -8.97 -13.88 -3.58
N THR A 222 -8.98 -13.11 -2.49
CA THR A 222 -8.47 -11.73 -2.49
C THR A 222 -6.98 -11.68 -2.87
N ILE A 223 -6.17 -12.62 -2.38
CA ILE A 223 -4.74 -12.71 -2.76
C ILE A 223 -4.59 -12.91 -4.26
N VAL A 224 -5.32 -13.89 -4.83
CA VAL A 224 -5.27 -14.18 -6.28
C VAL A 224 -5.69 -12.96 -7.09
N ARG A 225 -6.80 -12.30 -6.73
CA ARG A 225 -7.27 -11.08 -7.40
C ARG A 225 -6.25 -9.96 -7.35
N ASN A 226 -5.62 -9.75 -6.19
CA ASN A 226 -4.59 -8.71 -6.07
C ASN A 226 -3.43 -8.98 -7.02
N ILE A 227 -2.93 -10.22 -7.10
CA ILE A 227 -1.82 -10.60 -7.99
C ILE A 227 -2.21 -10.36 -9.46
N GLU A 228 -3.35 -10.90 -9.89
CA GLU A 228 -3.84 -10.75 -11.27
C GLU A 228 -4.02 -9.27 -11.62
N ASN A 229 -4.62 -8.49 -10.72
CA ASN A 229 -4.85 -7.07 -10.95
C ASN A 229 -3.55 -6.25 -10.93
N ILE A 230 -2.56 -6.56 -10.08
CA ILE A 230 -1.23 -5.92 -10.11
C ILE A 230 -0.58 -6.11 -11.48
N MET A 231 -0.56 -7.34 -11.99
CA MET A 231 0.05 -7.66 -13.28
C MET A 231 -0.69 -6.97 -14.44
N ASP A 232 -2.02 -7.00 -14.42
CA ASP A 232 -2.86 -6.33 -15.41
C ASP A 232 -2.67 -4.81 -15.36
N TRP A 233 -2.66 -4.21 -14.17
CA TRP A 233 -2.49 -2.77 -14.00
C TRP A 233 -1.13 -2.27 -14.51
N MET A 234 -0.04 -2.99 -14.19
CA MET A 234 1.30 -2.68 -14.70
C MET A 234 1.37 -2.72 -16.23
N ALA A 235 0.67 -3.68 -16.85
CA ALA A 235 0.72 -3.89 -18.30
C ALA A 235 -0.15 -2.89 -19.09
N ARG A 236 -1.27 -2.41 -18.51
CA ARG A 236 -2.25 -1.56 -19.23
C ARG A 236 -2.17 -0.08 -18.87
N THR A 237 -1.49 0.26 -17.78
CA THR A 237 -1.39 1.67 -17.36
C THR A 237 -0.21 2.32 -18.06
N ASP A 238 -0.47 3.46 -18.68
CA ASP A 238 0.54 4.25 -19.38
C ASP A 238 1.28 5.18 -18.42
N THR A 239 2.56 5.43 -18.68
CA THR A 239 3.41 6.31 -17.87
C THR A 239 2.98 7.78 -17.87
N SER A 240 2.08 8.18 -18.77
CA SER A 240 1.46 9.52 -18.75
C SER A 240 0.70 9.81 -17.43
N VAL A 241 0.34 8.80 -16.64
CA VAL A 241 -0.22 8.98 -15.30
C VAL A 241 0.67 9.82 -14.39
N TYR A 242 1.98 9.81 -14.60
CA TYR A 242 2.92 10.64 -13.85
C TYR A 242 2.74 12.15 -14.08
N ASN A 243 2.18 12.56 -15.21
CA ASN A 243 1.88 13.97 -15.50
C ASN A 243 0.80 14.57 -14.57
N LEU A 244 0.07 13.71 -13.87
CA LEU A 244 -0.92 14.13 -12.87
C LEU A 244 -0.26 14.52 -11.54
N VAL A 245 0.99 14.09 -11.28
CA VAL A 245 1.70 14.36 -10.04
C VAL A 245 2.32 15.75 -10.10
N ARG A 246 1.89 16.64 -9.21
CA ARG A 246 2.44 18.01 -9.11
C ARG A 246 3.69 18.08 -8.22
N HIS A 247 3.70 17.28 -7.15
CA HIS A 247 4.81 17.19 -6.19
C HIS A 247 4.95 15.75 -5.76
N GLY A 248 6.04 15.09 -6.11
CA GLY A 248 6.18 13.68 -5.79
C GLY A 248 7.61 13.19 -5.67
N THR A 249 7.75 12.05 -5.01
CA THR A 249 9.03 11.36 -4.81
C THR A 249 8.86 9.87 -5.00
N PHE A 250 9.68 9.26 -5.84
CA PHE A 250 9.91 7.82 -5.87
C PHE A 250 11.04 7.48 -4.90
N LEU A 251 10.79 6.55 -3.98
CA LEU A 251 11.82 5.93 -3.16
C LEU A 251 12.11 4.55 -3.75
N ILE A 252 13.31 4.39 -4.31
CA ILE A 252 13.75 3.16 -4.98
C ILE A 252 14.79 2.46 -4.08
N PRO A 253 14.56 1.20 -3.64
CA PRO A 253 15.51 0.51 -2.77
C PRO A 253 16.79 0.10 -3.56
N ALA A 254 17.92 -0.05 -2.86
CA ALA A 254 19.13 -0.59 -3.46
C ALA A 254 18.93 -2.06 -3.90
N VAL A 255 18.18 -2.83 -3.12
CA VAL A 255 17.85 -4.23 -3.42
C VAL A 255 16.34 -4.42 -3.32
N ASP A 256 15.74 -4.96 -4.38
CA ASP A 256 14.33 -5.39 -4.38
C ASP A 256 14.25 -6.83 -4.91
N ARG A 257 13.61 -7.70 -4.13
CA ARG A 257 13.41 -9.11 -4.50
C ARG A 257 11.95 -9.44 -4.73
N ILE A 258 11.08 -8.44 -4.62
CA ILE A 258 9.64 -8.54 -4.87
C ILE A 258 9.34 -7.99 -6.27
N LEU A 259 9.79 -6.76 -6.55
CA LEU A 259 9.67 -6.12 -7.86
C LEU A 259 11.03 -6.11 -8.56
N ASP A 260 11.04 -6.09 -9.88
CA ASP A 260 12.26 -5.87 -10.66
C ASP A 260 12.69 -4.41 -10.57
N ARG A 261 13.77 -4.15 -9.82
CA ARG A 261 14.31 -2.81 -9.59
C ARG A 261 14.62 -2.07 -10.88
N SER A 262 15.13 -2.80 -11.88
CA SER A 262 15.53 -2.19 -13.14
C SER A 262 14.32 -1.65 -13.90
N SER A 263 13.24 -2.40 -13.98
CA SER A 263 11.97 -1.96 -14.60
C SER A 263 11.32 -0.83 -13.81
N MET A 264 11.33 -0.90 -12.47
CA MET A 264 10.83 0.16 -11.59
C MET A 264 11.56 1.49 -11.87
N LEU A 265 12.90 1.46 -11.91
CA LEU A 265 13.71 2.64 -12.17
C LEU A 265 13.53 3.15 -13.61
N ALA A 266 13.43 2.25 -14.60
CA ALA A 266 13.18 2.61 -15.99
C ALA A 266 11.80 3.31 -16.15
N SER A 267 10.78 2.82 -15.47
CA SER A 267 9.44 3.44 -15.44
C SER A 267 9.48 4.80 -14.75
N ALA A 268 10.09 4.88 -13.55
CA ALA A 268 10.19 6.14 -12.80
C ALA A 268 10.91 7.24 -13.58
N ARG A 269 11.93 6.90 -14.38
CA ARG A 269 12.68 7.86 -15.22
C ARG A 269 11.86 8.48 -16.37
N GLN A 270 10.68 7.94 -16.66
CA GLN A 270 9.76 8.53 -17.63
C GLN A 270 8.87 9.62 -17.02
N SER A 271 8.97 9.83 -15.70
CA SER A 271 8.20 10.86 -15.01
C SER A 271 8.70 12.28 -15.32
N PRO A 272 7.82 13.31 -15.20
CA PRO A 272 8.22 14.70 -15.34
C PRO A 272 9.11 15.15 -14.16
N THR A 273 9.73 16.31 -14.32
CA THR A 273 10.63 16.90 -13.31
C THR A 273 9.94 17.27 -11.98
N THR A 274 8.62 17.23 -11.91
CA THR A 274 7.83 17.37 -10.69
C THR A 274 7.96 16.18 -9.75
N MET A 275 8.52 15.07 -10.23
CA MET A 275 8.80 13.88 -9.45
C MET A 275 10.29 13.68 -9.25
N ARG A 276 10.73 13.62 -8.01
CA ARG A 276 12.11 13.25 -7.66
C ARG A 276 12.27 11.73 -7.61
N ILE A 277 13.44 11.24 -8.00
CA ILE A 277 13.83 9.84 -7.82
C ILE A 277 14.94 9.81 -6.77
N ILE A 278 14.68 9.15 -5.65
CA ILE A 278 15.64 8.92 -4.57
C ILE A 278 15.96 7.42 -4.58
N GLU A 279 17.17 7.09 -5.04
CA GLU A 279 17.71 5.75 -4.91
C GLU A 279 18.30 5.62 -3.51
N THR A 280 17.66 4.83 -2.66
CA THR A 280 18.07 4.63 -1.25
C THR A 280 19.05 3.45 -1.14
N GLU A 281 19.77 3.38 -0.03
CA GLU A 281 20.60 2.22 0.31
C GLU A 281 19.82 1.08 0.98
N ALA A 282 18.48 1.16 0.96
CA ALA A 282 17.63 0.16 1.59
C ALA A 282 17.92 -1.25 1.06
N PRO A 283 18.22 -2.22 1.94
CA PRO A 283 18.61 -3.57 1.53
C PRO A 283 17.42 -4.45 1.16
N SER A 284 16.20 -3.90 1.13
CA SER A 284 14.99 -4.64 0.79
C SER A 284 13.91 -3.74 0.21
N HIS A 285 12.85 -4.38 -0.30
CA HIS A 285 11.61 -3.76 -0.76
C HIS A 285 10.94 -2.84 0.29
N PHE A 286 11.16 -3.09 1.58
CA PHE A 286 10.50 -2.44 2.71
C PHE A 286 11.33 -1.29 3.27
N ILE A 287 11.48 -0.22 2.49
CA ILE A 287 12.39 0.90 2.77
C ILE A 287 12.12 1.50 4.17
N THR A 288 10.89 1.90 4.43
CA THR A 288 10.49 2.52 5.70
C THR A 288 10.65 1.59 6.91
N LEU A 289 10.46 0.27 6.73
CA LEU A 289 10.71 -0.72 7.79
C LEU A 289 12.19 -1.01 8.00
N ASP A 290 13.04 -0.75 7.02
CA ASP A 290 14.50 -0.82 7.18
C ASP A 290 15.03 0.39 7.93
N SER A 291 14.65 1.60 7.50
CA SER A 291 14.87 2.86 8.22
C SER A 291 13.88 3.93 7.79
N LYS A 292 13.21 4.55 8.76
CA LYS A 292 12.33 5.70 8.52
C LYS A 292 13.07 6.96 8.05
N GLU A 293 14.40 7.00 8.21
CA GLU A 293 15.24 8.12 7.81
C GLU A 293 15.30 8.34 6.30
N TRP A 294 14.98 7.31 5.49
CA TRP A 294 14.88 7.45 4.04
C TRP A 294 13.60 8.12 3.57
N VAL A 295 12.58 8.23 4.44
CA VAL A 295 11.36 8.95 4.11
C VAL A 295 11.68 10.45 4.10
N PRO A 296 11.48 11.16 2.97
CA PRO A 296 11.82 12.58 2.89
C PRO A 296 10.96 13.40 3.87
N GLY A 297 11.54 14.46 4.43
CA GLY A 297 10.78 15.48 5.15
C GLY A 297 9.67 16.06 4.27
N PHE A 298 8.65 16.68 4.87
CA PHE A 298 7.62 17.38 4.12
C PHE A 298 8.24 18.51 3.30
N GLU A 299 7.85 18.61 2.02
CA GLU A 299 8.15 19.78 1.22
C GLU A 299 7.18 20.92 1.59
N THR A 300 7.72 22.12 1.80
CA THR A 300 6.88 23.30 1.93
C THR A 300 6.32 23.61 0.55
N LEU A 301 5.09 23.20 0.28
CA LEU A 301 4.43 23.54 -0.97
C LEU A 301 4.20 25.05 -1.04
N PRO A 302 4.40 25.68 -2.21
CA PRO A 302 4.09 27.08 -2.39
C PRO A 302 2.65 27.35 -1.96
N SER A 303 2.45 28.33 -1.10
CA SER A 303 1.12 28.78 -0.73
C SER A 303 0.38 29.14 -2.03
N ALA A 304 -0.80 28.51 -2.25
CA ALA A 304 -1.69 28.99 -3.28
C ALA A 304 -1.87 30.50 -3.05
N ALA A 305 -1.39 31.32 -3.99
CA ALA A 305 -1.60 32.76 -3.92
C ALA A 305 -3.11 32.96 -3.79
N GLN A 306 -3.51 33.65 -2.71
CA GLN A 306 -4.89 34.04 -2.53
C GLN A 306 -5.26 34.92 -3.73
N GLY A 307 -5.92 34.30 -4.71
CA GLY A 307 -6.52 35.01 -5.84
C GLY A 307 -7.95 35.43 -5.51
#